data_7bab5243f61f88ff6369a5283151a9f3
#
_entry.id   7bab5243f61f88ff6369a5283151a9f3
#
_cell.length_a   1.000
_cell.length_b   1.000
_cell.length_c   1.000
_cell.angle_alpha   90.00
_cell.angle_beta   90.00
_cell.angle_gamma   90.00
#
_symmetry.space_group_name_H-M   'P 1'
#
loop_
_entity.id
_entity.type
_entity.pdbx_description
1 polymer ?
#
loop_
_entity_poly.entity_id
_entity_poly.type
_entity_poly.pdbx_seq_one_letter_code
_entity_poly.pdbx_strand_id
1 'polypeptide(L)'
;MITIVCTVSPEESKERFWIFTFCTMRRHILRVVFEKSFPVRVSKRIRHTAARFFARHSHLDTDAIDNSTTVDELIDALKNTPFYHPLDAIRHTEEPSLFDYEGSLDVYYFSYIWKQKDKLLKGKERQIIADSYGRRIDLLNIQWLMRAKKNYRMTAPELYAMVVPSYYHLKPDDITAIVEAPTYEEARLLIVNGYYGQKYADDFAEIRFVEKM
;
A
#
# COMPACT_ATOMS: atom_id res chain seq x y z
N MET A 1 10.10 14.48 -12.17
CA MET A 1 9.03 14.07 -13.10
C MET A 1 9.70 13.40 -14.28
N ILE A 2 9.87 12.07 -14.25
CA ILE A 2 10.56 11.33 -15.32
C ILE A 2 9.48 10.72 -16.19
N THR A 3 9.27 11.31 -17.35
CA THR A 3 8.39 10.76 -18.40
C THR A 3 9.19 9.69 -19.14
N ILE A 4 9.00 8.43 -18.80
CA ILE A 4 9.54 7.31 -19.58
C ILE A 4 8.52 7.03 -20.70
N VAL A 5 8.80 7.53 -21.89
CA VAL A 5 8.07 7.16 -23.11
C VAL A 5 8.75 5.90 -23.64
N CYS A 6 8.18 4.73 -23.32
CA CYS A 6 8.50 3.47 -23.97
C CYS A 6 7.32 3.09 -24.86
N THR A 7 7.60 2.60 -26.06
CA THR A 7 6.63 1.93 -26.95
C THR A 7 6.23 0.62 -26.31
N VAL A 8 5.07 0.62 -25.67
CA VAL A 8 4.58 -0.45 -24.80
C VAL A 8 3.54 -1.26 -25.53
N SER A 9 3.58 -2.60 -25.42
CA SER A 9 2.57 -3.49 -25.97
C SER A 9 1.19 -3.25 -25.33
N PRO A 10 0.06 -3.62 -25.99
CA PRO A 10 -1.28 -3.45 -25.42
C PRO A 10 -1.50 -4.12 -24.07
N GLU A 11 -0.78 -5.20 -23.77
CA GLU A 11 -0.83 -5.89 -22.48
C GLU A 11 -0.07 -5.12 -21.38
N GLU A 12 1.12 -4.61 -21.70
CA GLU A 12 1.90 -3.76 -20.78
C GLU A 12 1.20 -2.43 -20.47
N SER A 13 0.41 -1.90 -21.43
CA SER A 13 -0.41 -0.72 -21.18
C SER A 13 -1.51 -0.98 -20.16
N LYS A 14 -2.10 -2.18 -20.13
CA LYS A 14 -3.12 -2.58 -19.15
C LYS A 14 -2.55 -2.61 -17.73
N GLU A 15 -1.32 -3.08 -17.54
CA GLU A 15 -0.73 -3.25 -16.21
C GLU A 15 -0.20 -1.96 -15.61
N ARG A 16 0.35 -1.06 -16.42
CA ARG A 16 0.61 0.34 -16.02
C ARG A 16 -0.67 1.04 -15.57
N PHE A 17 -1.77 0.70 -16.21
CA PHE A 17 -3.09 1.18 -15.90
C PHE A 17 -3.58 0.74 -14.51
N TRP A 18 -3.34 -0.52 -14.10
CA TRP A 18 -3.70 -1.01 -12.77
C TRP A 18 -2.99 -0.26 -11.64
N ILE A 19 -1.73 0.15 -11.84
CA ILE A 19 -0.98 0.96 -10.88
C ILE A 19 -1.67 2.33 -10.67
N PHE A 20 -2.14 2.94 -11.75
CA PHE A 20 -2.82 4.24 -11.69
C PHE A 20 -4.23 4.13 -11.08
N THR A 21 -4.96 3.08 -11.42
CA THR A 21 -6.29 2.76 -10.90
C THR A 21 -6.25 2.58 -9.38
N PHE A 22 -5.21 1.91 -8.88
CA PHE A 22 -5.03 1.69 -7.46
C PHE A 22 -4.84 2.99 -6.67
N CYS A 23 -4.00 3.89 -7.15
CA CYS A 23 -3.81 5.20 -6.49
C CYS A 23 -5.11 6.02 -6.45
N THR A 24 -5.94 5.89 -7.48
CA THR A 24 -7.23 6.60 -7.53
C THR A 24 -8.26 5.97 -6.61
N MET A 25 -8.30 4.65 -6.52
CA MET A 25 -9.19 3.93 -5.59
C MET A 25 -8.87 4.21 -4.14
N ARG A 26 -7.61 4.23 -3.75
CA ARG A 26 -7.21 4.65 -2.40
C ARG A 26 -7.78 6.02 -2.06
N ARG A 27 -7.75 6.97 -3.01
CA ARG A 27 -8.37 8.30 -2.82
C ARG A 27 -9.89 8.26 -2.72
N HIS A 28 -10.57 7.35 -3.44
CA HIS A 28 -12.03 7.22 -3.37
C HIS A 28 -12.49 6.59 -2.06
N ILE A 29 -11.81 5.56 -1.58
CA ILE A 29 -12.08 4.96 -0.26
C ILE A 29 -11.89 6.01 0.83
N LEU A 30 -10.76 6.71 0.81
CA LEU A 30 -10.52 7.83 1.71
C LEU A 30 -11.63 8.87 1.63
N ARG A 31 -12.13 9.16 0.44
CA ARG A 31 -13.20 10.13 0.25
C ARG A 31 -14.53 9.69 0.89
N VAL A 32 -14.99 8.48 0.64
CA VAL A 32 -16.28 7.97 1.15
C VAL A 32 -16.29 7.92 2.68
N VAL A 33 -15.16 7.55 3.28
CA VAL A 33 -15.04 7.48 4.75
C VAL A 33 -14.77 8.85 5.38
N PHE A 34 -13.98 9.72 4.72
CA PHE A 34 -13.64 11.06 5.23
C PHE A 34 -14.67 12.15 4.94
N GLU A 35 -15.51 12.04 3.90
CA GLU A 35 -16.56 13.04 3.64
C GLU A 35 -17.60 13.15 4.77
N LYS A 36 -17.73 12.13 5.62
CA LYS A 36 -18.52 12.23 6.86
C LYS A 36 -17.79 12.97 7.99
N SER A 37 -16.46 13.09 7.92
CA SER A 37 -15.65 13.66 9.02
C SER A 37 -14.87 14.92 8.64
N PHE A 38 -14.51 15.12 7.36
CA PHE A 38 -13.75 16.29 6.87
C PHE A 38 -14.10 16.62 5.41
N PRO A 39 -14.52 17.86 5.09
CA PRO A 39 -14.87 18.27 3.73
C PRO A 39 -13.59 18.55 2.90
N VAL A 40 -13.02 17.54 2.27
CA VAL A 40 -11.97 17.73 1.27
C VAL A 40 -12.59 17.99 -0.08
N ARG A 41 -12.58 19.26 -0.52
CA ARG A 41 -13.06 19.66 -1.86
C ARG A 41 -12.07 19.21 -2.94
N VAL A 42 -12.26 18.03 -3.49
CA VAL A 42 -11.59 17.63 -4.74
C VAL A 42 -12.34 18.28 -5.91
N SER A 43 -11.59 19.00 -6.78
CA SER A 43 -12.16 19.70 -7.94
C SER A 43 -12.97 18.75 -8.83
N LYS A 44 -14.22 19.11 -9.16
CA LYS A 44 -15.10 18.36 -10.08
C LYS A 44 -14.40 18.01 -11.42
N ARG A 45 -13.50 18.86 -11.89
CA ARG A 45 -12.77 18.71 -13.16
C ARG A 45 -11.78 17.52 -13.12
N ILE A 46 -11.10 17.30 -12.00
CA ILE A 46 -10.16 16.16 -11.83
C ILE A 46 -10.95 14.85 -11.77
N ARG A 47 -12.12 14.83 -11.11
CA ARG A 47 -13.02 13.68 -11.05
C ARG A 47 -13.50 13.25 -12.43
N HIS A 48 -14.01 14.17 -13.24
CA HIS A 48 -14.51 13.86 -14.59
C HIS A 48 -13.43 13.36 -15.56
N THR A 49 -12.20 13.89 -15.47
CA THR A 49 -11.12 13.46 -16.35
C THR A 49 -10.63 12.05 -15.95
N ALA A 50 -10.49 11.77 -14.65
CA ALA A 50 -10.15 10.46 -14.15
C ALA A 50 -11.25 9.42 -14.47
N ALA A 51 -12.52 9.73 -14.21
CA ALA A 51 -13.65 8.85 -14.50
C ALA A 51 -13.73 8.47 -15.99
N ARG A 52 -13.56 9.43 -16.90
CA ARG A 52 -13.55 9.16 -18.35
C ARG A 52 -12.38 8.27 -18.79
N PHE A 53 -11.22 8.46 -18.19
CA PHE A 53 -10.06 7.61 -18.46
C PHE A 53 -10.32 6.18 -17.97
N PHE A 54 -10.86 6.03 -16.76
CA PHE A 54 -11.19 4.73 -16.17
C PHE A 54 -12.30 4.01 -16.91
N ALA A 55 -13.37 4.69 -17.30
CA ALA A 55 -14.45 4.09 -18.09
C ALA A 55 -13.99 3.48 -19.42
N ARG A 56 -12.93 4.04 -20.02
CA ARG A 56 -12.38 3.53 -21.30
C ARG A 56 -11.41 2.35 -21.13
N HIS A 57 -10.78 2.21 -19.98
CA HIS A 57 -9.63 1.32 -19.81
C HIS A 57 -9.79 0.30 -18.68
N SER A 58 -10.86 0.35 -17.89
CA SER A 58 -11.13 -0.61 -16.83
C SER A 58 -12.59 -1.06 -16.86
N HIS A 59 -12.82 -2.25 -16.31
CA HIS A 59 -14.17 -2.77 -16.07
C HIS A 59 -14.78 -2.21 -14.75
N LEU A 60 -14.26 -1.06 -14.28
CA LEU A 60 -14.75 -0.39 -13.08
C LEU A 60 -16.04 0.36 -13.38
N ASP A 61 -17.08 0.07 -12.64
CA ASP A 61 -18.30 0.88 -12.62
C ASP A 61 -18.04 2.15 -11.81
N THR A 62 -17.58 3.18 -12.53
CA THR A 62 -17.25 4.48 -11.93
C THR A 62 -18.45 5.19 -11.35
N ASP A 63 -19.64 4.94 -11.91
CA ASP A 63 -20.87 5.57 -11.45
C ASP A 63 -21.35 4.93 -10.14
N ALA A 64 -21.27 3.60 -10.03
CA ALA A 64 -21.53 2.90 -8.78
C ALA A 64 -20.56 3.32 -7.66
N ILE A 65 -19.27 3.46 -7.98
CA ILE A 65 -18.25 3.93 -7.03
C ILE A 65 -18.52 5.37 -6.58
N ASP A 66 -18.85 6.27 -7.51
CA ASP A 66 -19.09 7.69 -7.20
C ASP A 66 -20.38 7.91 -6.42
N ASN A 67 -21.38 7.04 -6.59
CA ASN A 67 -22.64 7.09 -5.88
C ASN A 67 -22.63 6.36 -4.53
N SER A 68 -21.58 5.58 -4.22
CA SER A 68 -21.47 4.89 -2.94
C SER A 68 -21.41 5.88 -1.78
N THR A 69 -22.25 5.67 -0.79
CA THR A 69 -22.34 6.49 0.43
C THR A 69 -21.77 5.79 1.65
N THR A 70 -21.63 4.46 1.57
CA THR A 70 -21.07 3.62 2.62
C THR A 70 -19.88 2.81 2.10
N VAL A 71 -19.06 2.29 3.03
CA VAL A 71 -17.92 1.41 2.68
C VAL A 71 -18.44 0.11 2.04
N ASP A 72 -19.56 -0.42 2.54
CA ASP A 72 -20.15 -1.66 2.02
C ASP A 72 -20.62 -1.52 0.56
N GLU A 73 -21.32 -0.43 0.25
CA GLU A 73 -21.72 -0.11 -1.12
C GLU A 73 -20.50 0.03 -2.06
N LEU A 74 -19.42 0.66 -1.57
CA LEU A 74 -18.18 0.78 -2.32
C LEU A 74 -17.55 -0.58 -2.59
N ILE A 75 -17.45 -1.46 -1.58
CA ILE A 75 -16.91 -2.81 -1.74
C ILE A 75 -17.76 -3.60 -2.73
N ASP A 76 -19.08 -3.50 -2.64
CA ASP A 76 -20.00 -4.18 -3.55
C ASP A 76 -19.88 -3.69 -5.00
N ALA A 77 -19.64 -2.39 -5.22
CA ALA A 77 -19.35 -1.84 -6.53
C ALA A 77 -18.04 -2.38 -7.13
N LEU A 78 -17.17 -2.95 -6.31
CA LEU A 78 -15.88 -3.50 -6.70
C LEU A 78 -15.87 -5.02 -6.93
N LYS A 79 -17.01 -5.72 -6.84
CA LYS A 79 -17.12 -7.19 -6.91
C LYS A 79 -16.40 -7.82 -8.10
N ASN A 80 -16.34 -7.14 -9.24
CA ASN A 80 -15.71 -7.66 -10.46
C ASN A 80 -14.26 -7.16 -10.64
N THR A 81 -13.64 -6.67 -9.56
CA THR A 81 -12.29 -6.13 -9.59
C THR A 81 -11.35 -6.90 -8.67
N PRO A 82 -10.03 -6.84 -8.89
CA PRO A 82 -9.06 -7.47 -7.99
C PRO A 82 -9.03 -6.88 -6.58
N PHE A 83 -9.67 -5.73 -6.37
CA PHE A 83 -9.73 -5.04 -5.08
C PHE A 83 -10.83 -5.58 -4.17
N TYR A 84 -11.79 -6.32 -4.73
CA TYR A 84 -12.90 -6.84 -3.96
C TYR A 84 -12.44 -7.73 -2.79
N HIS A 85 -11.66 -8.77 -3.09
CA HIS A 85 -11.26 -9.74 -2.08
C HIS A 85 -10.47 -9.15 -0.89
N PRO A 86 -9.47 -8.27 -1.10
CA PRO A 86 -8.77 -7.63 0.01
C PRO A 86 -9.69 -6.79 0.91
N LEU A 87 -10.65 -6.10 0.33
CA LEU A 87 -11.58 -5.23 1.07
C LEU A 87 -12.70 -6.03 1.75
N ASP A 88 -13.24 -7.03 1.06
CA ASP A 88 -14.29 -7.90 1.58
C ASP A 88 -13.82 -8.69 2.80
N ALA A 89 -12.56 -9.13 2.82
CA ALA A 89 -11.97 -9.77 3.98
C ALA A 89 -11.97 -8.87 5.23
N ILE A 90 -11.68 -7.58 5.06
CA ILE A 90 -11.70 -6.61 6.17
C ILE A 90 -13.12 -6.31 6.64
N ARG A 91 -14.11 -6.25 5.74
CA ARG A 91 -15.52 -6.01 6.07
C ARG A 91 -16.08 -7.02 7.08
N HIS A 92 -15.55 -8.23 7.10
CA HIS A 92 -15.98 -9.32 7.99
C HIS A 92 -15.18 -9.40 9.31
N THR A 93 -14.26 -8.48 9.58
CA THR A 93 -13.56 -8.39 10.86
C THR A 93 -14.42 -7.65 11.91
N GLU A 94 -14.10 -7.85 13.19
CA GLU A 94 -14.72 -7.09 14.27
C GLU A 94 -14.27 -5.61 14.20
N GLU A 95 -15.21 -4.67 14.13
CA GLU A 95 -14.97 -3.22 14.13
C GLU A 95 -13.90 -2.73 13.12
N PRO A 96 -14.08 -2.96 11.80
CA PRO A 96 -13.09 -2.57 10.82
C PRO A 96 -12.88 -1.06 10.79
N SER A 97 -11.63 -0.64 10.93
CA SER A 97 -11.22 0.75 10.85
C SER A 97 -10.82 1.16 9.43
N LEU A 98 -10.78 2.47 9.16
CA LEU A 98 -10.23 2.97 7.90
C LEU A 98 -8.80 2.50 7.66
N PHE A 99 -8.00 2.42 8.72
CA PHE A 99 -6.62 1.97 8.65
C PHE A 99 -6.51 0.52 8.15
N ASP A 100 -7.44 -0.36 8.53
CA ASP A 100 -7.45 -1.75 8.08
C ASP A 100 -7.74 -1.85 6.57
N TYR A 101 -8.71 -1.07 6.07
CA TYR A 101 -8.99 -1.00 4.63
C TYR A 101 -7.81 -0.44 3.83
N GLU A 102 -7.20 0.64 4.30
CA GLU A 102 -6.03 1.23 3.66
C GLU A 102 -4.82 0.28 3.67
N GLY A 103 -4.57 -0.34 4.82
CA GLY A 103 -3.48 -1.31 4.99
C GLY A 103 -3.64 -2.50 4.05
N SER A 104 -4.85 -3.07 3.99
CA SER A 104 -5.16 -4.20 3.10
C SER A 104 -4.92 -3.85 1.63
N LEU A 105 -5.34 -2.66 1.19
CA LEU A 105 -5.08 -2.18 -0.15
C LEU A 105 -3.59 -1.95 -0.43
N ASP A 106 -2.85 -1.37 0.52
CA ASP A 106 -1.41 -1.15 0.37
C ASP A 106 -0.66 -2.48 0.29
N VAL A 107 -0.99 -3.46 1.14
CA VAL A 107 -0.43 -4.83 1.06
C VAL A 107 -0.69 -5.46 -0.30
N TYR A 108 -1.94 -5.39 -0.78
CA TYR A 108 -2.31 -5.90 -2.09
C TYR A 108 -1.51 -5.21 -3.22
N TYR A 109 -1.47 -3.89 -3.23
CA TYR A 109 -0.80 -3.08 -4.25
C TYR A 109 0.70 -3.37 -4.35
N PHE A 110 1.41 -3.32 -3.23
CA PHE A 110 2.84 -3.55 -3.22
C PHE A 110 3.19 -4.99 -3.55
N SER A 111 2.40 -5.96 -3.08
CA SER A 111 2.54 -7.37 -3.45
C SER A 111 2.33 -7.60 -4.95
N TYR A 112 1.34 -6.93 -5.54
CA TYR A 112 1.07 -6.98 -6.97
C TYR A 112 2.23 -6.43 -7.78
N ILE A 113 2.70 -5.20 -7.49
CA ILE A 113 3.85 -4.61 -8.19
C ILE A 113 5.09 -5.50 -8.08
N TRP A 114 5.36 -6.02 -6.87
CA TRP A 114 6.52 -6.87 -6.64
C TRP A 114 6.50 -8.14 -7.49
N LYS A 115 5.34 -8.76 -7.64
CA LYS A 115 5.16 -9.93 -8.50
C LYS A 115 5.26 -9.59 -10.00
N GLN A 116 4.67 -8.46 -10.42
CA GLN A 116 4.64 -8.08 -11.83
C GLN A 116 6.00 -7.62 -12.36
N LYS A 117 6.87 -7.02 -11.53
CA LYS A 117 8.20 -6.61 -11.99
C LYS A 117 9.01 -7.76 -12.61
N ASP A 118 8.87 -8.98 -12.08
CA ASP A 118 9.60 -10.15 -12.56
C ASP A 118 9.01 -10.72 -13.86
N LYS A 119 7.71 -10.53 -14.08
CA LYS A 119 7.02 -10.99 -15.28
C LYS A 119 7.20 -10.04 -16.47
N LEU A 120 7.21 -8.73 -16.21
CA LEU A 120 7.10 -7.70 -17.23
C LEU A 120 8.43 -7.03 -17.56
N LEU A 121 9.36 -6.99 -16.62
CA LEU A 121 10.60 -6.24 -16.74
C LEU A 121 11.80 -7.17 -16.77
N LYS A 122 12.81 -6.76 -17.55
CA LYS A 122 14.09 -7.50 -17.67
C LYS A 122 15.27 -6.55 -17.47
N GLY A 123 16.43 -7.14 -17.18
CA GLY A 123 17.68 -6.42 -17.12
C GLY A 123 17.64 -5.18 -16.21
N LYS A 124 18.08 -4.05 -16.73
CA LYS A 124 18.25 -2.80 -15.98
C LYS A 124 16.93 -2.20 -15.48
N GLU A 125 15.85 -2.31 -16.26
CA GLU A 125 14.53 -1.79 -15.86
C GLU A 125 14.00 -2.54 -14.64
N ARG A 126 14.08 -3.87 -14.65
CA ARG A 126 13.72 -4.71 -13.51
C ARG A 126 14.51 -4.32 -12.26
N GLN A 127 15.82 -4.07 -12.41
CA GLN A 127 16.67 -3.68 -11.29
C GLN A 127 16.26 -2.31 -10.72
N ILE A 128 15.99 -1.32 -11.55
CA ILE A 128 15.55 0.03 -11.11
C ILE A 128 14.24 -0.07 -10.31
N ILE A 129 13.28 -0.86 -10.79
CA ILE A 129 12.01 -1.05 -10.09
C ILE A 129 12.22 -1.84 -8.78
N ALA A 130 13.05 -2.88 -8.80
CA ALA A 130 13.39 -3.64 -7.59
C ALA A 130 14.04 -2.74 -6.53
N ASP A 131 14.98 -1.90 -6.92
CA ASP A 131 15.69 -0.98 -6.01
C ASP A 131 14.75 0.10 -5.44
N SER A 132 13.86 0.64 -6.26
CA SER A 132 12.94 1.69 -5.86
C SER A 132 11.81 1.17 -4.97
N TYR A 133 11.08 0.19 -5.46
CA TYR A 133 9.92 -0.37 -4.73
C TYR A 133 10.32 -1.29 -3.61
N GLY A 134 11.40 -2.06 -3.76
CA GLY A 134 11.91 -2.96 -2.71
C GLY A 134 12.29 -2.19 -1.45
N ARG A 135 13.05 -1.11 -1.58
CA ARG A 135 13.38 -0.24 -0.44
C ARG A 135 12.13 0.40 0.18
N ARG A 136 11.21 0.85 -0.66
CA ARG A 136 9.96 1.46 -0.18
C ARG A 136 9.11 0.47 0.61
N ILE A 137 9.00 -0.78 0.15
CA ILE A 137 8.25 -1.84 0.84
C ILE A 137 8.91 -2.19 2.17
N ASP A 138 10.22 -2.37 2.18
CA ASP A 138 10.94 -2.67 3.42
C ASP A 138 10.76 -1.57 4.47
N LEU A 139 10.90 -0.30 4.07
CA LEU A 139 10.71 0.84 4.97
C LEU A 139 9.25 0.96 5.44
N LEU A 140 8.28 0.65 4.57
CA LEU A 140 6.87 0.64 4.93
C LEU A 140 6.57 -0.46 5.97
N ASN A 141 7.10 -1.67 5.77
CA ASN A 141 6.99 -2.76 6.74
C ASN A 141 7.60 -2.37 8.10
N ILE A 142 8.80 -1.81 8.10
CA ILE A 142 9.44 -1.31 9.33
C ILE A 142 8.55 -0.25 10.02
N GLN A 143 8.07 0.72 9.27
CA GLN A 143 7.23 1.80 9.80
C GLN A 143 5.94 1.25 10.43
N TRP A 144 5.24 0.36 9.76
CA TRP A 144 3.99 -0.22 10.26
C TRP A 144 4.22 -1.05 11.51
N LEU A 145 5.20 -1.96 11.48
CA LEU A 145 5.54 -2.80 12.64
C LEU A 145 5.93 -1.96 13.85
N MET A 146 6.76 -0.92 13.66
CA MET A 146 7.18 -0.04 14.75
C MET A 146 6.02 0.78 15.32
N ARG A 147 5.14 1.32 14.46
CA ARG A 147 3.94 2.04 14.92
C ARG A 147 2.98 1.12 15.66
N ALA A 148 2.77 -0.09 15.15
CA ALA A 148 1.90 -1.07 15.78
C ALA A 148 2.42 -1.47 17.16
N LYS A 149 3.71 -1.78 17.30
CA LYS A 149 4.32 -2.10 18.58
C LYS A 149 4.34 -0.93 19.58
N LYS A 150 4.48 0.30 19.08
CA LYS A 150 4.52 1.49 19.95
C LYS A 150 3.13 1.90 20.46
N ASN A 151 2.13 1.87 19.58
CA ASN A 151 0.85 2.53 19.83
C ASN A 151 -0.33 1.56 19.99
N TYR A 152 -0.19 0.30 19.53
CA TYR A 152 -1.27 -0.66 19.51
C TYR A 152 -0.81 -1.97 20.16
N ARG A 153 -1.72 -2.63 20.88
CA ARG A 153 -1.46 -3.94 21.49
C ARG A 153 -1.84 -5.06 20.52
N MET A 154 -1.21 -5.06 19.34
CA MET A 154 -1.47 -6.07 18.33
C MET A 154 -0.76 -7.37 18.64
N THR A 155 -1.43 -8.47 18.34
CA THR A 155 -0.86 -9.84 18.43
C THR A 155 0.10 -10.11 17.28
N ALA A 156 0.97 -11.10 17.41
CA ALA A 156 1.88 -11.48 16.32
C ALA A 156 1.15 -11.83 15.00
N PRO A 157 0.04 -12.59 14.99
CA PRO A 157 -0.74 -12.83 13.76
C PRO A 157 -1.25 -11.54 13.09
N GLU A 158 -1.72 -10.57 13.87
CA GLU A 158 -2.17 -9.27 13.33
C GLU A 158 -1.00 -8.47 12.73
N LEU A 159 0.17 -8.49 13.39
CA LEU A 159 1.38 -7.87 12.85
C LEU A 159 1.83 -8.53 11.54
N TYR A 160 1.80 -9.85 11.44
CA TYR A 160 2.11 -10.56 10.19
C TYR A 160 1.11 -10.23 9.08
N ALA A 161 -0.17 -10.07 9.39
CA ALA A 161 -1.20 -9.76 8.40
C ALA A 161 -1.01 -8.38 7.74
N MET A 162 -0.41 -7.42 8.45
CA MET A 162 -0.16 -6.08 7.91
C MET A 162 1.16 -5.95 7.13
N VAL A 163 2.03 -6.96 7.16
CA VAL A 163 3.32 -6.94 6.44
C VAL A 163 3.10 -7.22 4.96
N VAL A 164 3.66 -6.39 4.09
CA VAL A 164 3.75 -6.70 2.66
C VAL A 164 4.73 -7.87 2.47
N PRO A 165 4.30 -9.02 1.95
CA PRO A 165 5.14 -10.22 1.83
C PRO A 165 6.08 -10.11 0.62
N SER A 166 6.93 -9.10 0.62
CA SER A 166 7.90 -8.79 -0.42
C SER A 166 9.18 -8.35 0.26
N TYR A 167 10.27 -9.03 -0.04
CA TYR A 167 11.52 -8.90 0.70
C TYR A 167 12.63 -8.42 -0.23
N TYR A 168 13.26 -7.31 0.14
CA TYR A 168 14.39 -6.76 -0.60
C TYR A 168 15.68 -6.84 0.23
N HIS A 169 15.92 -5.90 1.12
CA HIS A 169 17.00 -5.96 2.10
C HIS A 169 16.53 -6.44 3.47
N LEU A 170 15.27 -6.21 3.80
CA LEU A 170 14.62 -6.76 4.98
C LEU A 170 14.18 -8.20 4.64
N LYS A 171 14.83 -9.19 5.26
CA LYS A 171 14.58 -10.61 4.99
C LYS A 171 13.42 -11.15 5.85
N PRO A 172 12.84 -12.32 5.49
CA PRO A 172 11.80 -12.94 6.32
C PRO A 172 12.20 -13.11 7.78
N ASP A 173 13.44 -13.53 8.03
CA ASP A 173 13.96 -13.74 9.39
C ASP A 173 14.05 -12.42 10.17
N ASP A 174 14.39 -11.31 9.52
CA ASP A 174 14.40 -9.98 10.14
C ASP A 174 12.99 -9.55 10.53
N ILE A 175 12.00 -9.78 9.65
CA ILE A 175 10.59 -9.51 9.94
C ILE A 175 10.11 -10.36 11.12
N THR A 176 10.41 -11.66 11.11
CA THR A 176 10.07 -12.56 12.19
C THR A 176 10.67 -12.08 13.52
N ALA A 177 11.96 -11.75 13.53
CA ALA A 177 12.62 -11.23 14.72
C ALA A 177 11.98 -9.93 15.25
N ILE A 178 11.61 -9.02 14.35
CA ILE A 178 10.94 -7.76 14.71
C ILE A 178 9.53 -8.03 15.26
N VAL A 179 8.75 -8.91 14.62
CA VAL A 179 7.39 -9.25 15.05
C VAL A 179 7.40 -9.94 16.41
N GLU A 180 8.28 -10.92 16.61
CA GLU A 180 8.37 -11.71 17.83
C GLU A 180 9.10 -10.97 18.99
N ALA A 181 9.75 -9.84 18.73
CA ALA A 181 10.41 -9.06 19.76
C ALA A 181 9.40 -8.67 20.87
N PRO A 182 9.67 -8.96 22.15
CA PRO A 182 8.74 -8.72 23.25
C PRO A 182 8.39 -7.25 23.45
N THR A 183 9.33 -6.36 23.15
CA THR A 183 9.17 -4.92 23.38
C THR A 183 9.46 -4.08 22.12
N TYR A 184 8.93 -2.86 22.11
CA TYR A 184 9.27 -1.86 21.09
C TYR A 184 10.78 -1.59 21.02
N GLU A 185 11.45 -1.50 22.16
CA GLU A 185 12.88 -1.19 22.21
C GLU A 185 13.74 -2.33 21.64
N GLU A 186 13.38 -3.58 21.88
CA GLU A 186 14.07 -4.72 21.27
C GLU A 186 13.85 -4.76 19.75
N ALA A 187 12.62 -4.56 19.30
CA ALA A 187 12.33 -4.45 17.87
C ALA A 187 13.14 -3.30 17.22
N ARG A 188 13.23 -2.15 17.88
CA ARG A 188 14.01 -1.01 17.43
C ARG A 188 15.52 -1.33 17.33
N LEU A 189 16.08 -2.02 18.32
CA LEU A 189 17.49 -2.43 18.28
C LEU A 189 17.78 -3.40 17.11
N LEU A 190 16.87 -4.32 16.79
CA LEU A 190 17.00 -5.20 15.62
C LEU A 190 17.08 -4.39 14.32
N ILE A 191 16.25 -3.36 14.18
CA ILE A 191 16.24 -2.50 12.99
C ILE A 191 17.51 -1.65 12.91
N VAL A 192 17.95 -1.06 14.02
CA VAL A 192 19.17 -0.21 14.09
C VAL A 192 20.42 -1.05 13.75
N ASN A 193 20.49 -2.28 14.22
CA ASN A 193 21.60 -3.20 13.93
C ASN A 193 21.50 -3.87 12.55
N GLY A 194 20.34 -3.81 11.91
CA GLY A 194 20.09 -4.36 10.58
C GLY A 194 20.56 -3.48 9.44
N TYR A 195 20.30 -3.92 8.22
CA TYR A 195 20.72 -3.23 6.99
C TYR A 195 20.34 -1.74 6.95
N TYR A 196 19.09 -1.43 7.29
CA TYR A 196 18.59 -0.05 7.20
C TYR A 196 19.19 0.85 8.28
N GLY A 197 19.35 0.36 9.51
CA GLY A 197 19.97 1.12 10.58
C GLY A 197 21.44 1.45 10.28
N GLN A 198 22.18 0.48 9.77
CA GLN A 198 23.58 0.72 9.39
C GLN A 198 23.72 1.68 8.21
N LYS A 199 22.83 1.58 7.23
CA LYS A 199 22.85 2.43 6.02
C LYS A 199 22.44 3.86 6.27
N TYR A 200 21.53 4.09 7.21
CA TYR A 200 20.97 5.39 7.55
C TYR A 200 21.27 5.75 9.03
N ALA A 201 22.47 5.39 9.50
CA ALA A 201 22.87 5.57 10.91
C ALA A 201 22.68 7.01 11.40
N ASP A 202 23.01 8.00 10.59
CA ASP A 202 22.87 9.42 10.93
C ASP A 202 21.40 9.84 11.08
N ASP A 203 20.52 9.32 10.22
CA ASP A 203 19.07 9.60 10.27
C ASP A 203 18.42 8.90 11.48
N PHE A 204 18.89 7.69 11.83
CA PHE A 204 18.39 6.93 12.98
C PHE A 204 18.98 7.42 14.32
N ALA A 205 20.15 8.03 14.35
CA ALA A 205 20.75 8.60 15.54
C ALA A 205 19.93 9.78 16.10
N GLU A 206 19.30 10.56 15.25
CA GLU A 206 18.43 11.65 15.66
C GLU A 206 17.02 11.22 16.11
N ILE A 207 16.63 9.93 15.97
CA ILE A 207 15.36 9.29 16.43
C ILE A 207 14.08 10.10 16.14
N ARG A 208 14.15 11.14 15.40
CA ARG A 208 12.99 11.94 14.97
C ARG A 208 12.24 11.32 13.78
N PHE A 209 12.79 10.25 13.20
CA PHE A 209 12.24 9.67 11.97
C PHE A 209 10.90 8.95 12.21
N VAL A 210 10.74 8.29 13.35
CA VAL A 210 9.50 7.58 13.71
C VAL A 210 8.47 8.49 14.37
N GLU A 211 8.89 9.62 14.94
CA GLU A 211 8.00 10.56 15.62
C GLU A 211 7.41 11.62 14.69
N LYS A 212 8.00 11.84 13.51
CA LYS A 212 7.55 12.85 12.54
C LYS A 212 6.73 12.30 11.37
N MET A 213 6.56 10.97 11.26
CA MET A 213 5.69 10.32 10.32
C MET A 213 4.44 9.77 11.00
#